data_3438046256e9811d46eacc5a1dc955fe
#
_entry.id   3438046256e9811d46eacc5a1dc955fe
#
_cell.length_a   1.000
_cell.length_b   1.000
_cell.length_c   1.000
_cell.angle_alpha   90.00
_cell.angle_beta   90.00
_cell.angle_gamma   90.00
#
_symmetry.space_group_name_H-M   'P 1'
#
loop_
_entity.id
_entity.type
_entity.pdbx_description
1 polymer ?
#
loop_
_entity_poly.entity_id
_entity_poly.type
_entity_poly.pdbx_seq_one_letter_code
_entity_poly.pdbx_strand_id
1 'polypeptide(L)'
;TLFRSVKTLIREIKMNKYRLSDETRIWQWKNGDTTRSVTLRQIIATADFNDVTVGTRGGWIDDERALAQDGDCWIYDENSVVFAGATVSGNARLTLPCVVSHDARIGDSCWLDGAEVSHGARISDNVTIQQSCVRGECHIYDEARVLHHSVVIAAKGLTPDHDQILQIYDKATVSQSRIVHQAQIYGEAMVNFAFVEHRAEIFDNAILEG
;
A
#
# COMPACT_ATOMS: atom_id res chain seq x y z
N THR A 1 32.81 -22.09 38.91
CA THR A 1 31.36 -21.94 38.67
C THR A 1 30.96 -20.48 38.34
N LEU A 2 31.80 -19.72 37.63
CA LEU A 2 31.58 -18.29 37.34
C LEU A 2 31.62 -17.94 35.82
N PHE A 3 31.61 -18.97 34.98
CA PHE A 3 31.72 -18.77 33.51
C PHE A 3 30.37 -18.96 32.72
N ARG A 4 29.24 -19.01 33.42
CA ARG A 4 27.93 -19.26 32.80
C ARG A 4 27.00 -18.04 32.72
N SER A 5 27.45 -16.85 33.11
CA SER A 5 26.56 -15.69 33.27
C SER A 5 26.81 -14.49 32.35
N VAL A 6 27.67 -14.56 31.35
CA VAL A 6 27.97 -13.43 30.45
C VAL A 6 27.34 -13.60 29.05
N LYS A 7 26.82 -14.79 28.71
CA LYS A 7 26.21 -15.06 27.39
C LYS A 7 24.74 -14.69 27.28
N THR A 8 24.11 -14.16 28.31
CA THR A 8 22.64 -13.94 28.31
C THR A 8 22.25 -12.47 28.35
N LEU A 9 23.15 -11.53 28.13
CA LEU A 9 22.85 -10.08 28.21
C LEU A 9 23.30 -9.28 27.00
N ILE A 10 23.57 -9.90 25.86
CA ILE A 10 23.55 -9.19 24.57
C ILE A 10 22.14 -9.42 24.01
N ARG A 11 21.16 -8.71 24.52
CA ARG A 11 20.04 -8.30 23.69
C ARG A 11 20.68 -7.54 22.53
N GLU A 12 20.68 -8.12 21.33
CA GLU A 12 20.95 -7.37 20.12
C GLU A 12 20.08 -6.13 20.21
N ILE A 13 20.69 -4.97 20.41
CA ILE A 13 20.00 -3.69 20.27
C ILE A 13 19.70 -3.64 18.78
N LYS A 14 18.49 -4.08 18.41
CA LYS A 14 18.02 -4.00 17.05
C LYS A 14 18.00 -2.52 16.70
N MET A 15 18.96 -2.08 15.90
CA MET A 15 19.00 -0.70 15.45
C MET A 15 17.80 -0.48 14.53
N ASN A 16 17.03 0.56 14.81
CA ASN A 16 15.95 0.96 13.93
C ASN A 16 16.53 1.31 12.56
N LYS A 17 15.86 0.90 11.48
CA LYS A 17 16.31 1.22 10.11
C LYS A 17 16.07 2.69 9.76
N TYR A 18 15.14 3.36 10.45
CA TYR A 18 14.86 4.78 10.29
C TYR A 18 14.43 5.42 11.62
N ARG A 19 14.50 6.73 11.66
CA ARG A 19 13.94 7.59 12.70
C ARG A 19 13.02 8.65 12.08
N LEU A 20 12.20 9.26 12.90
CA LEU A 20 11.42 10.44 12.49
C LEU A 20 12.29 11.71 12.63
N SER A 21 12.16 12.61 11.67
CA SER A 21 12.78 13.95 11.73
C SER A 21 12.07 14.83 12.76
N ASP A 22 12.70 15.95 13.13
CA ASP A 22 12.07 16.98 13.96
C ASP A 22 11.16 17.90 13.13
N GLU A 23 11.29 17.87 11.80
CA GLU A 23 10.44 18.60 10.87
C GLU A 23 9.04 18.02 10.86
N THR A 24 8.04 18.88 10.84
CA THR A 24 6.63 18.49 10.79
C THR A 24 5.94 19.10 9.57
N ARG A 25 4.97 18.38 9.03
CA ARG A 25 4.11 18.82 7.94
C ARG A 25 2.66 18.56 8.32
N ILE A 26 1.76 19.53 8.11
CA ILE A 26 0.33 19.32 8.27
C ILE A 26 -0.23 18.84 6.93
N TRP A 27 -0.85 17.66 6.95
CA TRP A 27 -1.59 17.11 5.83
C TRP A 27 -3.08 17.27 6.06
N GLN A 28 -3.80 17.77 5.06
CA GLN A 28 -5.24 18.01 5.16
C GLN A 28 -5.99 17.26 4.06
N TRP A 29 -7.14 16.71 4.42
CA TRP A 29 -8.05 16.09 3.46
C TRP A 29 -9.50 16.40 3.80
N LYS A 30 -10.38 16.29 2.83
CA LYS A 30 -11.81 16.45 3.04
C LYS A 30 -12.46 15.10 3.38
N ASN A 31 -13.35 15.11 4.35
CA ASN A 31 -14.23 14.00 4.69
C ASN A 31 -15.67 14.55 4.70
N GLY A 32 -16.36 14.46 3.56
CA GLY A 32 -17.59 15.20 3.33
C GLY A 32 -17.35 16.71 3.39
N ASP A 33 -18.14 17.42 4.16
CA ASP A 33 -18.02 18.87 4.37
C ASP A 33 -16.97 19.26 5.42
N THR A 34 -16.37 18.28 6.09
CA THR A 34 -15.38 18.52 7.16
C THR A 34 -13.96 18.40 6.62
N THR A 35 -13.12 19.38 6.92
CA THR A 35 -11.66 19.28 6.70
C THR A 35 -11.04 18.59 7.91
N ARG A 36 -10.31 17.53 7.67
CA ARG A 36 -9.48 16.82 8.65
C ARG A 36 -8.03 17.13 8.43
N SER A 37 -7.22 17.05 9.47
CA SER A 37 -5.79 17.27 9.40
C SER A 37 -5.03 16.29 10.29
N VAL A 38 -3.80 16.00 9.92
CA VAL A 38 -2.86 15.20 10.69
C VAL A 38 -1.47 15.83 10.59
N THR A 39 -0.70 15.73 11.66
CA THR A 39 0.70 16.14 11.66
C THR A 39 1.56 14.96 11.25
N LEU A 40 2.37 15.15 10.22
CA LEU A 40 3.29 14.16 9.68
C LEU A 40 4.73 14.53 10.01
N ARG A 41 5.59 13.52 10.11
CA ARG A 41 7.04 13.64 10.26
C ARG A 41 7.75 12.86 9.18
N GLN A 42 8.83 13.41 8.65
CA GLN A 42 9.62 12.78 7.60
C GLN A 42 10.47 11.64 8.16
N ILE A 43 10.58 10.54 7.44
CA ILE A 43 11.46 9.44 7.78
C ILE A 43 12.90 9.72 7.31
N ILE A 44 13.89 9.32 8.11
CA ILE A 44 15.31 9.43 7.78
C ILE A 44 15.97 8.09 8.10
N ALA A 45 16.63 7.47 7.12
CA ALA A 45 17.35 6.21 7.30
C ALA A 45 18.48 6.36 8.34
N THR A 46 18.59 5.41 9.24
CA THR A 46 19.61 5.34 10.31
C THR A 46 20.63 4.22 10.09
N ALA A 47 20.37 3.38 9.10
CA ALA A 47 21.25 2.30 8.66
C ALA A 47 21.16 2.14 7.14
N ASP A 48 22.16 1.49 6.56
CA ASP A 48 22.11 1.05 5.16
C ASP A 48 21.26 -0.23 5.08
N PHE A 49 20.35 -0.29 4.12
CA PHE A 49 19.57 -1.48 3.80
C PHE A 49 19.13 -1.43 2.34
N ASN A 50 19.14 -2.58 1.66
CA ASN A 50 18.86 -2.66 0.24
C ASN A 50 19.64 -1.57 -0.57
N ASP A 51 18.93 -0.67 -1.24
CA ASP A 51 19.47 0.47 -2.01
C ASP A 51 19.35 1.82 -1.26
N VAL A 52 18.95 1.81 0.01
CA VAL A 52 18.83 3.00 0.87
C VAL A 52 20.07 3.13 1.74
N THR A 53 20.70 4.29 1.74
CA THR A 53 21.88 4.60 2.57
C THR A 53 21.50 5.42 3.79
N VAL A 54 22.30 5.32 4.86
CA VAL A 54 22.14 6.12 6.07
C VAL A 54 22.04 7.61 5.75
N GLY A 55 21.10 8.31 6.37
CA GLY A 55 20.82 9.73 6.12
C GLY A 55 19.85 10.00 4.98
N THR A 56 19.49 9.00 4.17
CA THR A 56 18.47 9.16 3.10
C THR A 56 17.15 9.60 3.71
N ARG A 57 16.59 10.68 3.18
CA ARG A 57 15.24 11.15 3.51
C ARG A 57 14.23 10.39 2.67
N GLY A 58 13.11 10.06 3.26
CA GLY A 58 11.98 9.44 2.57
C GLY A 58 10.69 10.26 2.74
N GLY A 59 9.53 9.61 2.60
CA GLY A 59 8.23 10.25 2.73
C GLY A 59 7.85 10.63 4.16
N TRP A 60 6.57 10.94 4.37
CA TRP A 60 6.02 11.44 5.62
C TRP A 60 5.02 10.46 6.22
N ILE A 61 5.11 10.25 7.52
CA ILE A 61 4.22 9.36 8.27
C ILE A 61 3.68 10.04 9.53
N ASP A 62 2.50 9.63 9.99
CA ASP A 62 1.89 10.15 11.21
C ASP A 62 2.31 9.39 12.47
N ASP A 63 2.65 8.13 12.31
CA ASP A 63 3.01 7.22 13.41
C ASP A 63 4.10 6.23 12.96
N GLU A 64 4.99 5.81 13.86
CA GLU A 64 6.04 4.85 13.53
C GLU A 64 5.50 3.48 13.07
N ARG A 65 4.27 3.14 13.40
CA ARG A 65 3.59 1.93 12.91
C ARG A 65 3.27 1.97 11.43
N ALA A 66 3.26 3.15 10.81
CA ALA A 66 2.94 3.31 9.39
C ALA A 66 4.00 2.71 8.46
N LEU A 67 5.26 2.59 8.91
CA LEU A 67 6.33 1.94 8.16
C LEU A 67 7.05 0.94 9.06
N ALA A 68 7.10 -0.32 8.65
CA ALA A 68 7.75 -1.37 9.42
C ALA A 68 9.26 -1.12 9.55
N GLN A 69 9.82 -1.38 10.74
CA GLN A 69 11.26 -1.35 10.99
C GLN A 69 11.96 -2.61 10.45
N ASP A 70 11.21 -3.67 10.17
CA ASP A 70 11.70 -4.91 9.58
C ASP A 70 11.55 -4.90 8.06
N GLY A 71 12.35 -5.73 7.37
CA GLY A 71 12.35 -5.82 5.91
C GLY A 71 12.92 -4.58 5.23
N ASP A 72 12.82 -4.56 3.91
CA ASP A 72 13.43 -3.53 3.06
C ASP A 72 12.42 -2.46 2.57
N CYS A 73 11.19 -2.46 3.11
CA CYS A 73 10.20 -1.48 2.68
C CYS A 73 10.67 -0.03 2.89
N TRP A 74 10.41 0.82 1.90
CA TRP A 74 10.77 2.23 1.95
C TRP A 74 9.82 3.13 1.15
N ILE A 75 9.65 4.36 1.64
CA ILE A 75 8.92 5.42 0.96
C ILE A 75 9.96 6.34 0.32
N TYR A 76 10.29 6.08 -0.96
CA TYR A 76 11.39 6.73 -1.68
C TYR A 76 11.10 8.19 -2.02
N ASP A 77 9.87 8.52 -2.38
CA ASP A 77 9.49 9.87 -2.75
C ASP A 77 9.18 10.73 -1.52
N GLU A 78 9.84 11.89 -1.42
CA GLU A 78 9.71 12.81 -0.30
C GLU A 78 8.36 13.56 -0.25
N ASN A 79 7.49 13.43 -1.25
CA ASN A 79 6.14 13.98 -1.24
C ASN A 79 5.09 12.95 -0.83
N SER A 80 5.47 11.68 -0.77
CA SER A 80 4.58 10.59 -0.36
C SER A 80 4.18 10.69 1.10
N VAL A 81 2.94 10.30 1.39
CA VAL A 81 2.38 10.32 2.75
C VAL A 81 1.71 8.98 3.10
N VAL A 82 1.94 8.50 4.33
CA VAL A 82 1.28 7.32 4.89
C VAL A 82 0.71 7.68 6.26
N PHE A 83 -0.60 7.58 6.44
CA PHE A 83 -1.27 8.08 7.64
C PHE A 83 -2.62 7.42 7.90
N ALA A 84 -3.26 7.80 9.01
CA ALA A 84 -4.59 7.35 9.44
C ALA A 84 -4.70 5.81 9.51
N GLY A 85 -3.77 5.18 10.22
CA GLY A 85 -3.75 3.73 10.46
C GLY A 85 -3.23 2.89 9.29
N ALA A 86 -2.84 3.51 8.18
CA ALA A 86 -2.24 2.79 7.06
C ALA A 86 -0.84 2.26 7.40
N THR A 87 -0.48 1.14 6.80
CA THR A 87 0.81 0.46 7.05
C THR A 87 1.51 0.02 5.78
N VAL A 88 2.84 0.15 5.79
CA VAL A 88 3.75 -0.33 4.74
C VAL A 88 4.77 -1.28 5.37
N SER A 89 4.91 -2.49 4.84
CA SER A 89 5.75 -3.55 5.42
C SER A 89 6.42 -4.42 4.34
N GLY A 90 7.19 -5.43 4.79
CA GLY A 90 7.91 -6.34 3.90
C GLY A 90 9.02 -5.63 3.12
N ASN A 91 8.98 -5.76 1.81
CA ASN A 91 9.91 -5.14 0.86
C ASN A 91 9.19 -4.13 -0.05
N ALA A 92 8.03 -3.64 0.36
CA ALA A 92 7.20 -2.74 -0.44
C ALA A 92 7.92 -1.40 -0.75
N ARG A 93 7.72 -0.89 -1.95
CA ARG A 93 8.39 0.31 -2.48
C ARG A 93 7.35 1.34 -2.95
N LEU A 94 7.45 2.57 -2.45
CA LEU A 94 6.64 3.71 -2.86
C LEU A 94 7.57 4.71 -3.58
N THR A 95 7.53 4.78 -4.92
CA THR A 95 8.59 5.44 -5.73
C THR A 95 8.24 6.82 -6.26
N LEU A 96 7.04 7.10 -6.71
CA LEU A 96 6.52 8.43 -7.04
C LEU A 96 5.54 8.88 -5.95
N PRO A 97 5.07 10.14 -5.94
CA PRO A 97 4.18 10.61 -4.90
C PRO A 97 2.97 9.69 -4.69
N CYS A 98 2.96 9.01 -3.56
CA CYS A 98 1.89 8.12 -3.14
C CYS A 98 1.13 8.68 -1.93
N VAL A 99 -0.16 8.39 -1.86
CA VAL A 99 -1.00 8.65 -0.70
C VAL A 99 -1.57 7.32 -0.19
N VAL A 100 -1.12 6.87 0.96
CA VAL A 100 -1.62 5.62 1.58
C VAL A 100 -2.28 5.97 2.92
N SER A 101 -3.55 5.64 3.09
CA SER A 101 -4.30 6.13 4.25
C SER A 101 -5.48 5.25 4.66
N HIS A 102 -6.08 5.58 5.81
CA HIS A 102 -7.33 4.99 6.29
C HIS A 102 -7.29 3.46 6.30
N ASP A 103 -6.43 2.92 7.17
CA ASP A 103 -6.26 1.48 7.42
C ASP A 103 -5.85 0.63 6.20
N ALA A 104 -5.38 1.26 5.11
CA ALA A 104 -4.81 0.55 3.97
C ALA A 104 -3.53 -0.20 4.38
N ARG A 105 -3.31 -1.37 3.82
CA ARG A 105 -2.15 -2.23 4.13
C ARG A 105 -1.41 -2.60 2.87
N ILE A 106 -0.14 -2.21 2.82
CA ILE A 106 0.78 -2.55 1.73
C ILE A 106 1.85 -3.47 2.30
N GLY A 107 2.02 -4.64 1.72
CA GLY A 107 2.97 -5.63 2.22
C GLY A 107 3.85 -6.26 1.15
N ASP A 108 4.62 -7.22 1.59
CA ASP A 108 5.47 -8.08 0.75
C ASP A 108 6.35 -7.31 -0.23
N SER A 109 6.35 -7.63 -1.51
CA SER A 109 7.18 -6.99 -2.53
C SER A 109 6.39 -6.06 -3.47
N CYS A 110 5.35 -5.43 -2.94
CA CYS A 110 4.50 -4.52 -3.71
C CYS A 110 5.25 -3.26 -4.17
N TRP A 111 4.94 -2.83 -5.38
CA TRP A 111 5.44 -1.59 -5.95
C TRP A 111 4.31 -0.61 -6.24
N LEU A 112 4.32 0.51 -5.53
CA LEU A 112 3.41 1.64 -5.72
C LEU A 112 4.17 2.81 -6.34
N ASP A 113 3.66 3.33 -7.45
CA ASP A 113 4.29 4.37 -8.24
C ASP A 113 3.24 5.45 -8.61
N GLY A 114 3.20 6.53 -7.85
CA GLY A 114 2.19 7.58 -8.02
C GLY A 114 0.76 7.10 -7.71
N ALA A 115 0.59 6.25 -6.71
CA ALA A 115 -0.66 5.59 -6.39
C ALA A 115 -1.36 6.20 -5.16
N GLU A 116 -2.70 6.17 -5.18
CA GLU A 116 -3.51 6.43 -4.00
C GLU A 116 -4.17 5.12 -3.52
N VAL A 117 -3.90 4.69 -2.28
CA VAL A 117 -4.47 3.47 -1.70
C VAL A 117 -5.08 3.78 -0.35
N SER A 118 -6.37 3.46 -0.16
CA SER A 118 -7.06 3.89 1.06
C SER A 118 -8.27 3.02 1.46
N HIS A 119 -8.80 3.29 2.67
CA HIS A 119 -10.06 2.75 3.19
C HIS A 119 -10.08 1.23 3.29
N GLY A 120 -9.05 0.67 3.94
CA GLY A 120 -8.98 -0.75 4.25
C GLY A 120 -8.53 -1.64 3.08
N ALA A 121 -8.09 -1.06 1.97
CA ALA A 121 -7.52 -1.82 0.86
C ALA A 121 -6.28 -2.62 1.31
N ARG A 122 -6.16 -3.85 0.85
CA ARG A 122 -5.04 -4.75 1.14
C ARG A 122 -4.32 -5.09 -0.14
N ILE A 123 -3.03 -4.77 -0.18
CA ILE A 123 -2.15 -4.99 -1.31
C ILE A 123 -0.99 -5.85 -0.82
N SER A 124 -0.79 -7.03 -1.40
CA SER A 124 0.22 -8.00 -0.96
C SER A 124 0.94 -8.68 -2.12
N ASP A 125 1.90 -9.52 -1.79
CA ASP A 125 2.74 -10.30 -2.72
C ASP A 125 3.57 -9.43 -3.68
N ASN A 126 3.40 -9.54 -4.98
CA ASN A 126 4.20 -8.83 -6.01
C ASN A 126 3.36 -7.86 -6.85
N VAL A 127 2.36 -7.25 -6.24
CA VAL A 127 1.44 -6.33 -6.93
C VAL A 127 2.13 -5.05 -7.37
N THR A 128 1.78 -4.58 -8.56
CA THR A 128 2.19 -3.26 -9.09
C THR A 128 0.98 -2.35 -9.23
N ILE A 129 1.03 -1.17 -8.62
CA ILE A 129 0.01 -0.11 -8.79
C ILE A 129 0.71 1.15 -9.29
N GLN A 130 0.39 1.58 -10.52
CA GLN A 130 1.00 2.76 -11.13
C GLN A 130 -0.05 3.80 -11.49
N GLN A 131 0.15 5.04 -11.02
CA GLN A 131 -0.70 6.20 -11.33
C GLN A 131 -2.20 5.89 -11.21
N SER A 132 -2.58 5.12 -10.20
CA SER A 132 -3.93 4.57 -10.06
C SER A 132 -4.46 4.74 -8.66
N CYS A 133 -5.78 4.68 -8.51
CA CYS A 133 -6.45 4.83 -7.22
C CYS A 133 -7.14 3.51 -6.83
N VAL A 134 -6.87 3.05 -5.61
CA VAL A 134 -7.51 1.86 -5.02
C VAL A 134 -8.14 2.24 -3.69
N ARG A 135 -9.45 2.04 -3.56
CA ARG A 135 -10.20 2.49 -2.40
C ARG A 135 -11.23 1.47 -1.93
N GLY A 136 -11.34 1.34 -0.63
CA GLY A 136 -12.32 0.46 0.02
C GLY A 136 -11.76 -0.93 0.35
N GLU A 137 -12.52 -1.72 1.07
CA GLU A 137 -12.13 -3.05 1.51
C GLU A 137 -12.02 -4.03 0.32
N CYS A 138 -10.89 -4.02 -0.36
CA CYS A 138 -10.54 -4.93 -1.46
C CYS A 138 -9.24 -5.65 -1.17
N HIS A 139 -8.98 -6.73 -1.90
CA HIS A 139 -7.71 -7.44 -1.85
C HIS A 139 -7.12 -7.56 -3.26
N ILE A 140 -5.92 -7.00 -3.46
CA ILE A 140 -5.15 -7.12 -4.69
C ILE A 140 -3.86 -7.85 -4.31
N TYR A 141 -3.58 -8.98 -4.95
CA TYR A 141 -2.49 -9.87 -4.53
C TYR A 141 -1.87 -10.66 -5.69
N ASP A 142 -0.95 -11.56 -5.40
CA ASP A 142 -0.12 -12.29 -6.36
C ASP A 142 0.71 -11.35 -7.25
N GLU A 143 0.61 -11.46 -8.56
CA GLU A 143 1.33 -10.65 -9.56
C GLU A 143 0.41 -9.65 -10.28
N ALA A 144 -0.74 -9.31 -9.68
CA ALA A 144 -1.74 -8.43 -10.28
C ALA A 144 -1.21 -7.01 -10.53
N ARG A 145 -1.73 -6.35 -11.55
CA ARG A 145 -1.32 -5.01 -11.96
C ARG A 145 -2.51 -4.08 -12.13
N VAL A 146 -2.41 -2.89 -11.53
CA VAL A 146 -3.41 -1.81 -11.69
C VAL A 146 -2.67 -0.57 -12.18
N LEU A 147 -2.89 -0.20 -13.43
CA LEU A 147 -2.01 0.69 -14.19
C LEU A 147 -2.78 1.86 -14.83
N HIS A 148 -2.04 2.92 -15.17
CA HIS A 148 -2.44 3.98 -16.10
C HIS A 148 -3.77 4.65 -15.77
N HIS A 149 -3.86 5.25 -14.57
CA HIS A 149 -5.04 5.99 -14.10
C HIS A 149 -6.30 5.13 -13.92
N SER A 150 -6.12 3.83 -13.63
CA SER A 150 -7.22 2.97 -13.24
C SER A 150 -7.78 3.36 -11.87
N VAL A 151 -9.08 3.13 -11.70
CA VAL A 151 -9.79 3.43 -10.46
C VAL A 151 -10.49 2.17 -9.97
N VAL A 152 -10.08 1.68 -8.80
CA VAL A 152 -10.68 0.52 -8.13
C VAL A 152 -11.40 1.00 -6.87
N ILE A 153 -12.71 0.81 -6.79
CA ILE A 153 -13.52 1.24 -5.63
C ILE A 153 -14.37 0.07 -5.14
N ALA A 154 -13.94 -0.55 -4.07
CA ALA A 154 -14.72 -1.59 -3.42
C ALA A 154 -15.89 -1.00 -2.61
N ALA A 155 -17.02 -1.68 -2.64
CA ALA A 155 -18.18 -1.38 -1.81
C ALA A 155 -18.76 -2.67 -1.23
N LYS A 156 -19.24 -2.61 0.00
CA LYS A 156 -19.88 -3.73 0.65
C LYS A 156 -21.22 -4.07 -0.01
N GLY A 157 -21.56 -5.35 0.00
CA GLY A 157 -22.88 -5.81 -0.39
C GLY A 157 -23.98 -5.33 0.56
N LEU A 158 -25.21 -5.34 0.09
CA LEU A 158 -26.36 -4.92 0.88
C LEU A 158 -26.77 -5.94 1.96
N THR A 159 -26.34 -7.21 1.79
CA THR A 159 -26.62 -8.29 2.71
C THR A 159 -25.36 -9.13 2.94
N PRO A 160 -25.20 -9.79 4.10
CA PRO A 160 -24.04 -10.65 4.38
C PRO A 160 -23.83 -11.76 3.32
N ASP A 161 -24.90 -12.31 2.79
CA ASP A 161 -24.84 -13.38 1.77
C ASP A 161 -24.32 -12.88 0.39
N HIS A 162 -24.27 -11.58 0.21
CA HIS A 162 -23.80 -10.91 -1.00
C HIS A 162 -22.57 -10.03 -0.73
N ASP A 163 -21.92 -10.18 0.42
CA ASP A 163 -20.76 -9.38 0.81
C ASP A 163 -19.44 -10.00 0.30
N GLN A 164 -19.36 -10.18 -1.01
CA GLN A 164 -18.13 -10.60 -1.68
C GLN A 164 -17.15 -9.42 -1.72
N ILE A 165 -15.90 -9.67 -1.33
CA ILE A 165 -14.84 -8.66 -1.40
C ILE A 165 -14.37 -8.52 -2.85
N LEU A 166 -14.18 -7.30 -3.34
CA LEU A 166 -13.54 -7.04 -4.62
C LEU A 166 -12.10 -7.59 -4.58
N GLN A 167 -11.73 -8.39 -5.57
CA GLN A 167 -10.40 -8.99 -5.68
C GLN A 167 -9.83 -8.85 -7.09
N ILE A 168 -8.52 -8.61 -7.15
CA ILE A 168 -7.73 -8.65 -8.40
C ILE A 168 -6.47 -9.46 -8.06
N TYR A 169 -6.25 -10.59 -8.73
CA TYR A 169 -5.19 -11.51 -8.34
C TYR A 169 -4.62 -12.33 -9.51
N ASP A 170 -3.77 -13.29 -9.22
CA ASP A 170 -2.95 -14.00 -10.20
C ASP A 170 -2.09 -13.02 -11.02
N LYS A 171 -2.18 -13.03 -12.34
CA LYS A 171 -1.48 -12.14 -13.26
C LYS A 171 -2.40 -11.13 -13.94
N ALA A 172 -3.58 -10.92 -13.39
CA ALA A 172 -4.59 -10.02 -13.97
C ALA A 172 -4.04 -8.59 -14.11
N THR A 173 -4.37 -7.94 -15.20
CA THR A 173 -3.97 -6.56 -15.49
C THR A 173 -5.18 -5.69 -15.74
N VAL A 174 -5.28 -4.60 -14.99
CA VAL A 174 -6.31 -3.56 -15.13
C VAL A 174 -5.61 -2.27 -15.54
N SER A 175 -5.98 -1.71 -16.69
CA SER A 175 -5.36 -0.50 -17.24
C SER A 175 -6.41 0.47 -17.76
N GLN A 176 -6.28 1.75 -17.44
CA GLN A 176 -7.19 2.83 -17.86
C GLN A 176 -8.68 2.49 -17.66
N SER A 177 -8.99 1.74 -16.62
CA SER A 177 -10.29 1.14 -16.37
C SER A 177 -10.85 1.51 -15.01
N ARG A 178 -12.16 1.36 -14.87
CA ARG A 178 -12.83 1.57 -13.59
C ARG A 178 -13.48 0.26 -13.12
N ILE A 179 -13.05 -0.21 -11.96
CA ILE A 179 -13.55 -1.45 -11.34
C ILE A 179 -14.26 -1.05 -10.05
N VAL A 180 -15.53 -1.40 -9.92
CA VAL A 180 -16.31 -0.98 -8.75
C VAL A 180 -17.08 -2.13 -8.12
N HIS A 181 -17.46 -1.95 -6.86
CA HIS A 181 -18.26 -2.83 -6.03
C HIS A 181 -17.52 -4.10 -5.60
N GLN A 182 -17.86 -5.26 -6.14
CA GLN A 182 -17.45 -6.58 -5.67
C GLN A 182 -16.90 -7.47 -6.80
N ALA A 183 -16.39 -6.86 -7.87
CA ALA A 183 -15.85 -7.58 -9.03
C ALA A 183 -14.69 -8.50 -8.65
N GLN A 184 -14.52 -9.58 -9.43
CA GLN A 184 -13.41 -10.53 -9.34
C GLN A 184 -12.68 -10.53 -10.69
N ILE A 185 -11.36 -10.24 -10.68
CA ILE A 185 -10.53 -10.25 -11.88
C ILE A 185 -9.30 -11.10 -11.59
N TYR A 186 -9.09 -12.18 -12.33
CA TYR A 186 -8.03 -13.14 -12.03
C TYR A 186 -7.53 -13.93 -13.26
N GLY A 187 -6.59 -14.85 -13.05
CA GLY A 187 -5.90 -15.52 -14.14
C GLY A 187 -4.92 -14.60 -14.86
N GLU A 188 -4.90 -14.65 -16.16
CA GLU A 188 -4.15 -13.73 -17.03
C GLU A 188 -5.07 -12.69 -17.70
N ALA A 189 -6.22 -12.42 -17.10
CA ALA A 189 -7.23 -11.52 -17.64
C ALA A 189 -6.70 -10.09 -17.82
N MET A 190 -7.08 -9.45 -18.91
CA MET A 190 -6.72 -8.06 -19.22
C MET A 190 -7.98 -7.21 -19.35
N VAL A 191 -8.05 -6.11 -18.61
CA VAL A 191 -9.16 -5.16 -18.63
C VAL A 191 -8.62 -3.78 -19.00
N ASN A 192 -8.94 -3.30 -20.19
CA ASN A 192 -8.46 -2.05 -20.76
C ASN A 192 -9.61 -1.13 -21.16
N PHE A 193 -9.55 0.15 -20.78
CA PHE A 193 -10.53 1.18 -21.10
C PHE A 193 -11.99 0.83 -20.75
N ALA A 194 -12.19 -0.10 -19.79
CA ALA A 194 -13.50 -0.67 -19.51
C ALA A 194 -14.06 -0.20 -18.15
N PHE A 195 -15.38 -0.28 -18.02
CA PHE A 195 -16.08 -0.11 -16.76
C PHE A 195 -16.64 -1.46 -16.31
N VAL A 196 -16.15 -1.95 -15.17
CA VAL A 196 -16.56 -3.24 -14.58
C VAL A 196 -17.24 -2.96 -13.26
N GLU A 197 -18.45 -3.45 -13.09
CA GLU A 197 -19.25 -3.18 -11.90
C GLU A 197 -19.96 -4.41 -11.34
N HIS A 198 -20.51 -4.23 -10.15
CA HIS A 198 -21.24 -5.24 -9.40
C HIS A 198 -20.36 -6.44 -9.03
N ARG A 199 -20.84 -7.65 -9.31
CA ARG A 199 -20.19 -8.93 -9.02
C ARG A 199 -19.67 -9.61 -10.28
N ALA A 200 -19.24 -8.79 -11.26
CA ALA A 200 -18.68 -9.32 -12.50
C ALA A 200 -17.44 -10.15 -12.24
N GLU A 201 -17.29 -11.26 -12.94
CA GLU A 201 -16.09 -12.09 -12.93
C GLU A 201 -15.43 -12.08 -14.30
N ILE A 202 -14.12 -11.76 -14.34
CA ILE A 202 -13.32 -11.74 -15.56
C ILE A 202 -12.08 -12.59 -15.26
N PHE A 203 -11.87 -13.67 -15.98
CA PHE A 203 -10.88 -14.68 -15.60
C PHE A 203 -10.22 -15.38 -16.78
N ASP A 204 -9.31 -16.29 -16.50
CA ASP A 204 -8.47 -17.00 -17.46
C ASP A 204 -7.67 -16.03 -18.35
N ASN A 205 -7.80 -16.14 -19.65
CA ASN A 205 -7.14 -15.28 -20.65
C ASN A 205 -8.12 -14.26 -21.27
N ALA A 206 -9.18 -13.91 -20.55
CA ALA A 206 -10.19 -12.98 -21.06
C ALA A 206 -9.57 -11.59 -21.33
N ILE A 207 -9.93 -10.99 -22.46
CA ILE A 207 -9.57 -9.59 -22.79
C ILE A 207 -10.88 -8.80 -22.88
N LEU A 208 -11.02 -7.81 -22.01
CA LEU A 208 -12.11 -6.85 -22.02
C LEU A 208 -11.57 -5.49 -22.44
N GLU A 209 -12.07 -4.98 -23.57
CA GLU A 209 -11.77 -3.64 -24.08
C GLU A 209 -13.09 -2.88 -24.29
N GLY A 210 -13.13 -1.60 -23.85
CA GLY A 210 -14.33 -0.77 -23.92
C GLY A 210 -14.12 0.55 -24.63
#